data_785929944cdf8f090339cdb1b136ad0a
#
_entry.id   785929944cdf8f090339cdb1b136ad0a
#
_cell.length_a   1.000
_cell.length_b   1.000
_cell.length_c   1.000
_cell.angle_alpha   90.00
_cell.angle_beta   90.00
_cell.angle_gamma   90.00
#
_symmetry.space_group_name_H-M   'P 1'
#
loop_
_entity.id
_entity.type
_entity.pdbx_description
1 polymer ?
#
loop_
_entity_poly.entity_id
_entity_poly.type
_entity_poly.pdbx_seq_one_letter_code
_entity_poly.pdbx_strand_id
1 'polypeptide(L)'
;MLGNRPAGDDDPSRIVGFNRGKTVVPGKTKTMRSHFIARLRARCRACGFTLVELMVTLAIAAILAMIAVPSFRNLILSNRLTTSANAMVDALNTARMDAIKLNATTQFCGSTANGSGPLATSCGAATALGAVVAFPQGATSTSVVRASSLNLDSQIKLSGSIAAIRFSGQGFGYAATGTSDVPFNGPTVAIVCSPALSSNNRRVVSMTGGTIISTTTTTGSCP
;
A
#
# COMPACT_ATOMS: atom_id res chain seq x y z
N MET A 1 44.59 38.81 9.15
CA MET A 1 43.66 39.73 9.78
C MET A 1 42.36 39.01 10.00
N LEU A 2 42.13 38.67 11.14
CA LEU A 2 41.12 38.23 12.04
C LEU A 2 39.73 38.81 11.75
N GLY A 3 38.73 37.97 11.65
CA GLY A 3 37.31 38.33 11.70
C GLY A 3 36.55 37.20 12.35
N ASN A 4 36.56 37.18 13.65
CA ASN A 4 35.82 36.30 14.56
C ASN A 4 34.33 36.70 14.53
N ARG A 5 33.39 35.78 14.32
CA ARG A 5 31.97 35.97 14.60
C ARG A 5 31.53 34.99 15.67
N PRO A 6 30.81 35.46 16.68
CA PRO A 6 30.38 34.61 17.78
C PRO A 6 29.17 33.73 17.44
N ALA A 7 29.12 32.60 18.10
CA ALA A 7 28.03 31.67 18.14
C ALA A 7 26.76 32.32 18.69
N GLY A 8 25.63 32.12 17.99
CA GLY A 8 24.29 32.43 18.49
C GLY A 8 23.68 31.15 19.05
N ASP A 9 23.42 31.18 20.34
CA ASP A 9 22.65 30.19 21.07
C ASP A 9 21.18 30.24 20.61
N ASP A 10 20.70 29.24 19.87
CA ASP A 10 19.28 29.03 19.63
C ASP A 10 18.75 28.02 20.65
N ASP A 11 18.16 28.56 21.74
CA ASP A 11 17.43 27.85 22.77
C ASP A 11 16.02 27.44 22.22
N PRO A 12 15.68 26.14 22.13
CA PRO A 12 14.39 25.68 21.61
C PRO A 12 13.28 25.59 22.66
N SER A 13 13.32 26.36 23.75
CA SER A 13 12.31 26.26 24.82
C SER A 13 11.39 27.48 24.97
N ARG A 14 10.85 28.03 23.89
CA ARG A 14 9.74 28.99 23.98
C ARG A 14 8.39 28.32 23.72
N ILE A 15 7.91 27.71 24.79
CA ILE A 15 6.49 27.30 24.87
C ILE A 15 5.66 28.56 25.05
N VAL A 16 4.87 28.91 24.03
CA VAL A 16 3.87 29.97 24.09
C VAL A 16 2.73 29.51 24.99
N GLY A 17 2.70 30.08 26.21
CA GLY A 17 1.60 29.87 27.15
C GLY A 17 0.31 30.51 26.66
N PHE A 18 -0.68 29.71 26.37
CA PHE A 18 -2.04 30.13 26.06
C PHE A 18 -2.77 30.50 27.34
N ASN A 19 -2.84 31.81 27.62
CA ASN A 19 -3.47 32.39 28.80
C ASN A 19 -5.00 32.32 28.62
N ARG A 20 -5.66 31.36 29.28
CA ARG A 20 -7.13 31.33 29.41
C ARG A 20 -7.58 32.37 30.41
N GLY A 21 -7.98 33.54 29.93
CA GLY A 21 -8.70 34.53 30.70
C GLY A 21 -10.02 33.97 31.23
N LYS A 22 -10.13 33.75 32.52
CA LYS A 22 -11.37 33.52 33.23
C LYS A 22 -12.03 34.89 33.48
N THR A 23 -13.05 35.22 32.70
CA THR A 23 -14.00 36.27 33.05
C THR A 23 -15.02 35.72 34.03
N VAL A 24 -14.87 36.14 35.30
CA VAL A 24 -15.88 35.92 36.34
C VAL A 24 -16.95 36.99 36.17
N VAL A 25 -18.18 36.55 35.78
CA VAL A 25 -19.37 37.41 35.78
C VAL A 25 -20.13 37.15 37.07
N PRO A 26 -20.36 38.18 37.97
CA PRO A 26 -21.22 38.02 39.12
C PRO A 26 -22.68 38.24 38.66
N GLY A 27 -23.46 37.18 38.61
CA GLY A 27 -24.86 37.22 38.21
C GLY A 27 -25.79 36.51 39.17
N LYS A 28 -26.37 37.29 40.11
CA LYS A 28 -27.70 37.18 40.73
C LYS A 28 -28.29 35.77 40.93
N THR A 29 -28.27 35.34 42.17
CA THR A 29 -29.10 34.27 42.74
C THR A 29 -30.59 34.61 42.55
N LYS A 30 -31.25 33.97 41.60
CA LYS A 30 -32.71 33.82 41.59
C LYS A 30 -33.01 32.43 42.11
N THR A 31 -33.51 32.39 43.35
CA THR A 31 -34.24 31.26 43.91
C THR A 31 -35.38 30.90 42.98
N MET A 32 -35.24 29.86 42.21
CA MET A 32 -36.29 29.32 41.37
C MET A 32 -36.82 28.07 42.04
N ARG A 33 -38.07 28.20 42.48
CA ARG A 33 -38.94 27.21 43.06
C ARG A 33 -38.72 25.82 42.47
N SER A 34 -38.58 24.85 43.34
CA SER A 34 -38.69 23.41 43.05
C SER A 34 -40.00 23.11 42.36
N HIS A 35 -40.04 23.12 41.06
CA HIS A 35 -41.09 22.44 40.33
C HIS A 35 -40.83 20.95 40.39
N PHE A 36 -41.71 20.28 41.10
CA PHE A 36 -41.94 18.85 41.14
C PHE A 36 -42.01 18.34 39.69
N ILE A 37 -40.87 17.90 39.16
CA ILE A 37 -40.87 17.12 37.93
C ILE A 37 -41.38 15.74 38.32
N ALA A 38 -42.67 15.54 38.11
CA ALA A 38 -43.28 14.21 38.11
C ALA A 38 -42.45 13.36 37.11
N ARG A 39 -41.62 12.48 37.65
CA ARG A 39 -40.96 11.43 36.86
C ARG A 39 -42.06 10.55 36.27
N LEU A 40 -42.45 10.86 35.06
CA LEU A 40 -43.08 9.88 34.18
C LEU A 40 -42.04 8.76 34.00
N ARG A 41 -42.08 7.79 34.91
CA ARG A 41 -41.46 6.50 34.65
C ARG A 41 -42.25 5.89 33.50
N ALA A 42 -41.82 6.19 32.28
CA ALA A 42 -42.14 5.36 31.15
C ALA A 42 -41.63 3.96 31.53
N ARG A 43 -42.54 3.11 32.01
CA ARG A 43 -42.29 1.67 32.08
C ARG A 43 -42.08 1.25 30.63
N CYS A 44 -40.83 1.23 30.19
CA CYS A 44 -40.45 0.38 29.07
C CYS A 44 -40.88 -1.04 29.51
N ARG A 45 -42.07 -1.43 29.12
CA ARG A 45 -42.43 -2.85 29.12
C ARG A 45 -41.34 -3.48 28.27
N ALA A 46 -40.47 -4.27 28.89
CA ALA A 46 -39.59 -5.17 28.19
C ALA A 46 -40.49 -6.08 27.35
N CYS A 47 -40.74 -5.68 26.11
CA CYS A 47 -41.42 -6.54 25.15
C CYS A 47 -40.42 -7.65 24.85
N GLY A 48 -40.58 -8.79 25.52
CA GLY A 48 -39.83 -9.99 25.20
C GLY A 48 -40.16 -10.40 23.75
N PHE A 49 -39.15 -10.73 22.99
CA PHE A 49 -39.32 -11.30 21.67
C PHE A 49 -40.11 -12.60 21.75
N THR A 50 -41.07 -12.76 20.86
CA THR A 50 -41.76 -14.04 20.74
C THR A 50 -40.86 -15.05 20.04
N LEU A 51 -41.00 -16.33 20.38
CA LEU A 51 -40.23 -17.41 19.72
C LEU A 51 -40.44 -17.39 18.19
N VAL A 52 -41.66 -17.11 17.75
CA VAL A 52 -42.02 -17.02 16.34
C VAL A 52 -41.29 -15.86 15.64
N GLU A 53 -41.20 -14.70 16.25
CA GLU A 53 -40.53 -13.54 15.73
C GLU A 53 -39.00 -13.79 15.58
N LEU A 54 -38.41 -14.50 16.57
CA LEU A 54 -36.99 -14.94 16.44
C LEU A 54 -36.80 -15.91 15.27
N MET A 55 -37.72 -16.87 15.09
CA MET A 55 -37.62 -17.83 13.99
C MET A 55 -37.75 -17.14 12.62
N VAL A 56 -38.66 -16.20 12.48
CA VAL A 56 -38.85 -15.44 11.24
C VAL A 56 -37.64 -14.56 10.95
N THR A 57 -37.12 -13.85 11.95
CA THR A 57 -35.93 -13.01 11.76
C THR A 57 -34.69 -13.80 11.39
N LEU A 58 -34.46 -14.98 11.98
CA LEU A 58 -33.39 -15.88 11.65
C LEU A 58 -33.52 -16.44 10.21
N ALA A 59 -34.77 -16.80 9.82
CA ALA A 59 -35.02 -17.27 8.46
C ALA A 59 -34.68 -16.21 7.39
N ILE A 60 -35.11 -14.97 7.62
CA ILE A 60 -34.80 -13.84 6.72
C ILE A 60 -33.30 -13.57 6.71
N ALA A 61 -32.64 -13.55 7.89
CA ALA A 61 -31.21 -13.35 7.99
C ALA A 61 -30.41 -14.43 7.23
N ALA A 62 -30.84 -15.69 7.31
CA ALA A 62 -30.20 -16.79 6.58
C ALA A 62 -30.30 -16.62 5.06
N ILE A 63 -31.47 -16.21 4.55
CA ILE A 63 -31.66 -15.96 3.11
C ILE A 63 -30.74 -14.80 2.64
N LEU A 64 -30.68 -13.71 3.40
CA LEU A 64 -29.82 -12.58 3.06
C LEU A 64 -28.34 -12.96 3.13
N ALA A 65 -27.93 -13.76 4.08
CA ALA A 65 -26.56 -14.23 4.22
C ALA A 65 -26.09 -15.08 3.03
N MET A 66 -26.97 -15.90 2.45
CA MET A 66 -26.64 -16.71 1.26
C MET A 66 -26.19 -15.85 0.07
N ILE A 67 -26.73 -14.65 -0.09
CA ILE A 67 -26.39 -13.75 -1.19
C ILE A 67 -25.21 -12.85 -0.78
N ALA A 68 -25.19 -12.36 0.45
CA ALA A 68 -24.18 -11.40 0.92
C ALA A 68 -22.77 -12.01 1.05
N VAL A 69 -22.67 -13.25 1.56
CA VAL A 69 -21.38 -13.89 1.83
C VAL A 69 -20.53 -14.07 0.55
N PRO A 70 -21.01 -14.63 -0.56
CA PRO A 70 -20.20 -14.80 -1.77
C PRO A 70 -19.80 -13.45 -2.38
N SER A 71 -20.69 -12.46 -2.37
CA SER A 71 -20.39 -11.12 -2.87
C SER A 71 -19.26 -10.46 -2.07
N PHE A 72 -19.30 -10.60 -0.76
CA PHE A 72 -18.27 -10.02 0.12
C PHE A 72 -16.89 -10.68 -0.06
N ARG A 73 -16.85 -11.99 -0.28
CA ARG A 73 -15.60 -12.71 -0.59
C ARG A 73 -14.96 -12.21 -1.88
N ASN A 74 -15.74 -12.02 -2.93
CA ASN A 74 -15.23 -11.50 -4.21
C ASN A 74 -14.67 -10.08 -4.06
N LEU A 75 -15.31 -9.24 -3.25
CA LEU A 75 -14.82 -7.90 -2.95
C LEU A 75 -13.47 -7.93 -2.23
N ILE A 76 -13.34 -8.77 -1.20
CA ILE A 76 -12.07 -8.95 -0.46
C ILE A 76 -10.96 -9.42 -1.41
N LEU A 77 -11.21 -10.41 -2.25
CA LEU A 77 -10.23 -10.93 -3.19
C LEU A 77 -9.81 -9.89 -4.23
N SER A 78 -10.76 -9.13 -4.76
CA SER A 78 -10.48 -8.03 -5.69
C SER A 78 -9.61 -6.94 -5.03
N ASN A 79 -9.89 -6.60 -3.77
CA ASN A 79 -9.08 -5.64 -3.01
C ASN A 79 -7.66 -6.17 -2.77
N ARG A 80 -7.50 -7.44 -2.41
CA ARG A 80 -6.20 -8.08 -2.23
C ARG A 80 -5.39 -8.08 -3.52
N LEU A 81 -6.01 -8.39 -4.67
CA LEU A 81 -5.37 -8.29 -5.98
C LEU A 81 -4.85 -6.89 -6.27
N THR A 82 -5.66 -5.87 -6.00
CA THR A 82 -5.28 -4.48 -6.20
C THR A 82 -4.14 -4.08 -5.28
N THR A 83 -4.17 -4.51 -4.02
CA THR A 83 -3.08 -4.25 -3.05
C THR A 83 -1.78 -4.90 -3.51
N SER A 84 -1.82 -6.15 -3.99
CA SER A 84 -0.62 -6.83 -4.50
C SER A 84 -0.06 -6.16 -5.76
N ALA A 85 -0.91 -5.70 -6.66
CA ALA A 85 -0.48 -4.94 -7.83
C ALA A 85 0.14 -3.59 -7.45
N ASN A 86 -0.46 -2.88 -6.50
CA ASN A 86 0.07 -1.61 -6.00
C ASN A 86 1.42 -1.79 -5.29
N ALA A 87 1.61 -2.89 -4.54
CA ALA A 87 2.89 -3.21 -3.93
C ALA A 87 4.00 -3.40 -4.99
N MET A 88 3.65 -3.98 -6.14
CA MET A 88 4.57 -4.11 -7.27
C MET A 88 4.90 -2.75 -7.91
N VAL A 89 3.90 -1.93 -8.14
CA VAL A 89 4.09 -0.55 -8.64
C VAL A 89 4.97 0.27 -7.69
N ASP A 90 4.73 0.15 -6.38
CA ASP A 90 5.53 0.82 -5.35
C ASP A 90 7.00 0.36 -5.36
N ALA A 91 7.23 -0.95 -5.50
CA ALA A 91 8.58 -1.50 -5.60
C ALA A 91 9.33 -0.98 -6.84
N LEU A 92 8.67 -0.91 -7.99
CA LEU A 92 9.24 -0.34 -9.21
C LEU A 92 9.56 1.15 -9.07
N ASN A 93 8.64 1.93 -8.51
CA ASN A 93 8.86 3.35 -8.25
C ASN A 93 9.99 3.58 -7.24
N THR A 94 10.08 2.74 -6.21
CA THR A 94 11.16 2.81 -5.23
C THR A 94 12.51 2.51 -5.90
N ALA A 95 12.59 1.46 -6.71
CA ALA A 95 13.79 1.14 -7.47
C ALA A 95 14.26 2.32 -8.34
N ARG A 96 13.31 2.96 -9.01
CA ARG A 96 13.58 4.16 -9.81
C ARG A 96 14.07 5.33 -8.96
N MET A 97 13.40 5.60 -7.83
CA MET A 97 13.79 6.70 -6.94
C MET A 97 15.18 6.47 -6.32
N ASP A 98 15.49 5.24 -5.97
CA ASP A 98 16.79 4.89 -5.40
C ASP A 98 17.89 5.00 -6.46
N ALA A 99 17.60 4.65 -7.73
CA ALA A 99 18.53 4.89 -8.84
C ALA A 99 18.89 6.37 -8.97
N ILE A 100 17.90 7.25 -8.92
CA ILE A 100 18.09 8.70 -9.01
C ILE A 100 18.85 9.24 -7.78
N LYS A 101 18.44 8.84 -6.57
CA LYS A 101 19.06 9.30 -5.31
C LYS A 101 20.51 8.90 -5.19
N LEU A 102 20.84 7.67 -5.58
CA LEU A 102 22.18 7.12 -5.50
C LEU A 102 23.02 7.51 -6.73
N ASN A 103 22.43 8.14 -7.73
CA ASN A 103 23.04 8.33 -9.07
C ASN A 103 23.68 7.04 -9.56
N ALA A 104 22.98 5.93 -9.42
CA ALA A 104 23.49 4.57 -9.61
C ALA A 104 22.51 3.74 -10.42
N THR A 105 22.99 2.62 -10.95
CA THR A 105 22.09 1.64 -11.55
C THR A 105 21.45 0.79 -10.46
N THR A 106 20.13 0.73 -10.46
CA THR A 106 19.36 -0.20 -9.62
C THR A 106 18.63 -1.22 -10.48
N GLN A 107 18.26 -2.33 -9.88
CA GLN A 107 17.48 -3.36 -10.55
C GLN A 107 16.36 -3.86 -9.63
N PHE A 108 15.17 -3.88 -10.20
CA PHE A 108 14.03 -4.62 -9.66
C PHE A 108 14.17 -6.08 -10.08
N CYS A 109 14.20 -6.98 -9.11
CA CYS A 109 14.43 -8.40 -9.33
C CYS A 109 13.18 -9.11 -9.85
N GLY A 110 13.30 -9.71 -11.03
CA GLY A 110 12.25 -10.52 -11.65
C GLY A 110 12.32 -11.99 -11.28
N SER A 111 11.46 -12.82 -11.90
CA SER A 111 11.35 -14.24 -11.59
C SER A 111 12.32 -15.14 -12.36
N THR A 112 12.66 -14.80 -13.58
CA THR A 112 13.39 -15.73 -14.46
C THR A 112 14.59 -15.12 -15.14
N ALA A 113 14.51 -13.87 -15.60
CA ALA A 113 15.54 -13.21 -16.36
C ALA A 113 16.05 -11.98 -15.61
N ASN A 114 16.98 -12.22 -14.69
CA ASN A 114 17.58 -11.13 -13.91
C ASN A 114 18.70 -10.40 -14.67
N GLY A 115 18.91 -10.74 -15.93
CA GLY A 115 19.93 -10.11 -16.78
C GLY A 115 21.32 -10.68 -16.56
N SER A 116 22.33 -9.90 -16.94
CA SER A 116 23.75 -10.24 -16.81
C SER A 116 24.47 -9.25 -15.88
N GLY A 117 25.60 -9.66 -15.33
CA GLY A 117 26.45 -8.84 -14.47
C GLY A 117 26.11 -8.86 -12.99
N PRO A 118 26.73 -8.00 -12.19
CA PRO A 118 26.64 -8.04 -10.72
C PRO A 118 25.22 -7.92 -10.17
N LEU A 119 24.37 -7.08 -10.77
CA LEU A 119 22.99 -6.90 -10.35
C LEU A 119 22.16 -8.17 -10.52
N ALA A 120 22.33 -8.87 -11.63
CA ALA A 120 21.63 -10.12 -11.88
C ALA A 120 22.03 -11.22 -10.90
N THR A 121 23.31 -11.33 -10.60
CA THR A 121 23.83 -12.30 -9.61
C THR A 121 23.24 -12.01 -8.21
N SER A 122 23.16 -10.75 -7.83
CA SER A 122 22.56 -10.34 -6.54
C SER A 122 21.06 -10.64 -6.48
N CYS A 123 20.33 -10.48 -7.58
CA CYS A 123 18.93 -10.88 -7.69
C CYS A 123 18.75 -12.41 -7.62
N GLY A 124 19.70 -13.17 -8.18
CA GLY A 124 19.58 -14.64 -8.23
C GLY A 124 19.94 -15.35 -6.93
N ALA A 125 20.91 -14.84 -6.18
CA ALA A 125 21.54 -15.61 -5.10
C ALA A 125 20.86 -15.46 -3.73
N ALA A 126 20.29 -14.33 -3.40
CA ALA A 126 19.85 -14.06 -2.02
C ALA A 126 18.61 -13.18 -1.89
N THR A 127 18.09 -12.63 -2.96
CA THR A 127 16.96 -11.69 -2.91
C THR A 127 15.69 -12.34 -3.41
N ALA A 128 14.63 -12.16 -2.64
CA ALA A 128 13.33 -12.62 -3.06
C ALA A 128 12.80 -11.77 -4.23
N LEU A 129 11.86 -12.34 -4.97
CA LEU A 129 11.14 -11.72 -6.05
C LEU A 129 10.60 -10.33 -5.66
N GLY A 130 10.86 -9.33 -6.49
CA GLY A 130 10.46 -7.95 -6.21
C GLY A 130 11.40 -7.17 -5.29
N ALA A 131 12.54 -7.76 -4.90
CA ALA A 131 13.59 -7.02 -4.21
C ALA A 131 14.25 -5.99 -5.14
N VAL A 132 14.87 -4.97 -4.56
CA VAL A 132 15.62 -3.94 -5.27
C VAL A 132 17.08 -4.00 -4.85
N VAL A 133 17.95 -4.16 -5.82
CA VAL A 133 19.41 -4.15 -5.64
C VAL A 133 19.99 -2.93 -6.35
N ALA A 134 21.06 -2.37 -5.81
CA ALA A 134 21.78 -1.25 -6.41
C ALA A 134 23.24 -1.60 -6.63
N PHE A 135 23.83 -0.98 -7.66
CA PHE A 135 25.26 -0.97 -7.93
C PHE A 135 25.74 0.47 -7.92
N PRO A 136 26.12 1.01 -6.74
CA PRO A 136 26.57 2.39 -6.62
C PRO A 136 27.80 2.67 -7.48
N GLN A 137 27.90 3.89 -7.98
CA GLN A 137 29.02 4.29 -8.81
C GLN A 137 30.34 4.23 -8.01
N GLY A 138 31.34 3.54 -8.55
CA GLY A 138 32.62 3.33 -7.85
C GLY A 138 32.61 2.19 -6.82
N ALA A 139 31.48 1.52 -6.59
CA ALA A 139 31.43 0.35 -5.73
C ALA A 139 31.95 -0.90 -6.48
N THR A 140 32.54 -1.81 -5.72
CA THR A 140 32.99 -3.13 -6.22
C THR A 140 31.95 -4.23 -5.97
N SER A 141 30.90 -3.93 -5.22
CA SER A 141 29.84 -4.86 -4.86
C SER A 141 28.46 -4.22 -4.95
N THR A 142 27.45 -5.05 -5.14
CA THR A 142 26.05 -4.66 -5.10
C THR A 142 25.55 -4.62 -3.67
N SER A 143 24.52 -3.80 -3.43
CA SER A 143 23.82 -3.73 -2.16
C SER A 143 22.33 -3.97 -2.37
N VAL A 144 21.69 -4.67 -1.41
CA VAL A 144 20.25 -4.77 -1.36
C VAL A 144 19.70 -3.47 -0.76
N VAL A 145 19.01 -2.69 -1.57
CA VAL A 145 18.40 -1.43 -1.14
C VAL A 145 17.06 -1.69 -0.48
N ARG A 146 16.31 -2.64 -1.03
CA ARG A 146 15.02 -3.04 -0.50
C ARG A 146 14.82 -4.55 -0.60
N ALA A 147 14.47 -5.18 0.50
CA ALA A 147 14.02 -6.56 0.50
C ALA A 147 12.65 -6.65 -0.20
N SER A 148 12.30 -7.84 -0.70
CA SER A 148 10.98 -8.07 -1.30
C SER A 148 9.86 -7.72 -0.32
N SER A 149 8.94 -6.90 -0.79
CA SER A 149 7.68 -6.62 -0.11
C SER A 149 6.48 -7.34 -0.75
N LEU A 150 6.73 -8.16 -1.77
CA LEU A 150 5.70 -8.92 -2.46
C LEU A 150 5.31 -10.14 -1.62
N ASN A 151 4.44 -9.92 -0.64
CA ASN A 151 3.84 -11.00 0.11
C ASN A 151 2.55 -11.43 -0.62
N LEU A 152 2.67 -12.46 -1.46
CA LEU A 152 1.52 -13.03 -2.16
C LEU A 152 0.80 -14.00 -1.21
N ASP A 153 -0.44 -13.68 -0.90
CA ASP A 153 -1.35 -14.54 -0.17
C ASP A 153 -1.58 -15.84 -0.98
N SER A 154 -1.91 -16.93 -0.31
CA SER A 154 -2.19 -18.23 -0.95
C SER A 154 -3.25 -18.18 -2.05
N GLN A 155 -4.14 -17.17 -2.01
CA GLN A 155 -5.21 -16.96 -2.99
C GLN A 155 -4.81 -16.02 -4.13
N ILE A 156 -3.64 -15.39 -4.06
CA ILE A 156 -3.10 -14.52 -5.10
C ILE A 156 -1.89 -15.18 -5.71
N LYS A 157 -1.93 -15.36 -7.01
CA LYS A 157 -0.88 -16.03 -7.78
C LYS A 157 -0.29 -15.11 -8.82
N LEU A 158 0.92 -15.43 -9.23
CA LEU A 158 1.55 -14.81 -10.40
C LEU A 158 1.18 -15.62 -11.64
N SER A 159 0.74 -14.93 -12.67
CA SER A 159 0.51 -15.54 -14.00
C SER A 159 1.70 -15.21 -14.89
N GLY A 160 2.54 -16.19 -15.10
CA GLY A 160 3.78 -16.02 -15.87
C GLY A 160 4.96 -15.48 -15.04
N SER A 161 5.98 -15.02 -15.74
CA SER A 161 7.19 -14.47 -15.14
C SER A 161 7.06 -12.98 -14.88
N ILE A 162 7.75 -12.50 -13.85
CA ILE A 162 7.94 -11.06 -13.61
C ILE A 162 9.19 -10.61 -14.37
N ALA A 163 9.05 -9.54 -15.16
CA ALA A 163 10.20 -8.95 -15.84
C ALA A 163 11.13 -8.27 -14.84
N ALA A 164 12.42 -8.51 -14.97
CA ALA A 164 13.45 -7.74 -14.28
C ALA A 164 13.65 -6.42 -15.00
N ILE A 165 13.62 -5.31 -14.26
CA ILE A 165 13.76 -3.95 -14.79
C ILE A 165 14.97 -3.29 -14.14
N ARG A 166 15.86 -2.77 -14.97
CA ARG A 166 17.03 -2.01 -14.56
C ARG A 166 16.75 -0.52 -14.72
N PHE A 167 16.96 0.27 -13.69
CA PHE A 167 16.83 1.73 -13.73
C PHE A 167 18.20 2.40 -13.75
N SER A 168 18.37 3.39 -14.60
CA SER A 168 19.54 4.26 -14.62
C SER A 168 19.44 5.36 -13.57
N GLY A 169 20.56 6.02 -13.25
CA GLY A 169 20.57 7.20 -12.38
C GLY A 169 19.74 8.38 -12.90
N GLN A 170 19.33 8.37 -14.17
CA GLN A 170 18.42 9.33 -14.76
C GLN A 170 16.94 8.93 -14.58
N GLY A 171 16.66 7.75 -14.02
CA GLY A 171 15.32 7.26 -13.76
C GLY A 171 14.61 6.60 -14.93
N PHE A 172 15.33 6.23 -15.99
CA PHE A 172 14.79 5.43 -17.09
C PHE A 172 14.93 3.94 -16.77
N GLY A 173 13.86 3.20 -17.01
CA GLY A 173 13.83 1.75 -16.89
C GLY A 173 14.20 1.06 -18.21
N TYR A 174 15.00 0.02 -18.11
CA TYR A 174 15.47 -0.82 -19.22
C TYR A 174 15.20 -2.28 -18.90
N ALA A 175 15.05 -3.11 -19.92
CA ALA A 175 15.03 -4.55 -19.67
C ALA A 175 16.37 -4.98 -19.05
N ALA A 176 16.30 -5.77 -17.98
CA ALA A 176 17.52 -6.27 -17.34
C ALA A 176 18.27 -7.30 -18.21
N THR A 177 17.57 -7.94 -19.16
CA THR A 177 18.11 -8.86 -20.14
C THR A 177 18.50 -8.09 -21.39
N GLY A 178 19.78 -8.04 -21.70
CA GLY A 178 20.31 -7.41 -22.91
C GLY A 178 21.18 -6.19 -22.65
N THR A 179 21.90 -5.76 -23.70
CA THR A 179 22.78 -4.59 -23.70
C THR A 179 22.11 -3.36 -24.33
N SER A 180 20.80 -3.44 -24.52
CA SER A 180 20.00 -2.43 -25.21
C SER A 180 19.80 -1.20 -24.35
N ASP A 181 20.25 -0.03 -24.80
CA ASP A 181 19.96 1.26 -24.17
C ASP A 181 18.58 1.83 -24.58
N VAL A 182 17.70 0.95 -25.05
CA VAL A 182 16.32 1.32 -25.38
C VAL A 182 15.47 1.23 -24.12
N PRO A 183 14.73 2.29 -23.76
CA PRO A 183 13.82 2.26 -22.63
C PRO A 183 12.82 1.11 -22.72
N PHE A 184 12.56 0.48 -21.59
CA PHE A 184 11.62 -0.64 -21.52
C PHE A 184 10.23 -0.20 -21.99
N ASN A 185 9.73 -0.88 -22.98
CA ASN A 185 8.41 -0.65 -23.54
C ASN A 185 7.67 -1.98 -23.66
N GLY A 186 7.56 -2.68 -22.53
CA GLY A 186 6.90 -3.97 -22.46
C GLY A 186 5.44 -3.84 -22.03
N PRO A 187 4.53 -4.57 -22.70
CA PRO A 187 3.11 -4.55 -22.33
C PRO A 187 2.87 -5.13 -20.92
N THR A 188 3.84 -5.87 -20.39
CA THR A 188 3.66 -6.58 -19.11
C THR A 188 4.98 -6.66 -18.36
N VAL A 189 5.00 -6.10 -17.16
CA VAL A 189 6.07 -6.32 -16.16
C VAL A 189 5.69 -7.52 -15.30
N ALA A 190 4.43 -7.57 -14.85
CA ALA A 190 3.92 -8.65 -14.02
C ALA A 190 2.40 -8.78 -14.14
N ILE A 191 1.90 -9.97 -13.89
CA ILE A 191 0.46 -10.24 -13.79
C ILE A 191 0.21 -10.94 -12.46
N VAL A 192 -0.59 -10.30 -11.61
CA VAL A 192 -1.14 -10.93 -10.41
C VAL A 192 -2.59 -11.33 -10.67
N CYS A 193 -2.97 -12.51 -10.23
CA CYS A 193 -4.30 -13.05 -10.48
C CYS A 193 -4.84 -13.86 -9.30
N SER A 194 -6.15 -14.06 -9.27
CA SER A 194 -6.81 -14.97 -8.32
C SER A 194 -7.68 -15.99 -9.06
N PRO A 195 -7.44 -17.29 -8.88
CA PRO A 195 -8.27 -18.32 -9.49
C PRO A 195 -9.69 -18.38 -8.91
N ALA A 196 -9.90 -17.79 -7.73
CA ALA A 196 -11.20 -17.78 -7.06
C ALA A 196 -12.17 -16.72 -7.60
N LEU A 197 -11.72 -15.84 -8.49
CA LEU A 197 -12.55 -14.85 -9.17
C LEU A 197 -12.82 -15.30 -10.62
N SER A 198 -14.06 -15.26 -11.04
CA SER A 198 -14.48 -15.63 -12.41
C SER A 198 -14.25 -14.52 -13.43
N SER A 199 -14.26 -13.26 -13.00
CA SER A 199 -14.07 -12.09 -13.87
C SER A 199 -13.23 -11.02 -13.15
N ASN A 200 -12.61 -10.14 -13.94
CA ASN A 200 -11.71 -9.10 -13.40
C ASN A 200 -10.65 -9.67 -12.42
N ASN A 201 -10.26 -10.91 -12.69
CA ASN A 201 -9.43 -11.75 -11.82
C ASN A 201 -7.93 -11.52 -11.99
N ARG A 202 -7.52 -10.57 -12.82
CA ARG A 202 -6.11 -10.25 -13.11
C ARG A 202 -5.85 -8.75 -12.97
N ARG A 203 -4.66 -8.42 -12.46
CA ARG A 203 -4.08 -7.07 -12.53
C ARG A 203 -2.78 -7.17 -13.30
N VAL A 204 -2.71 -6.48 -14.41
CA VAL A 204 -1.54 -6.42 -15.29
C VAL A 204 -0.79 -5.13 -15.00
N VAL A 205 0.42 -5.25 -14.50
CA VAL A 205 1.34 -4.12 -14.32
C VAL A 205 2.19 -4.04 -15.57
N SER A 206 2.18 -2.89 -16.23
CA SER A 206 2.93 -2.60 -17.45
C SER A 206 3.78 -1.35 -17.29
N MET A 207 4.83 -1.24 -18.09
CA MET A 207 5.70 -0.06 -18.14
C MET A 207 5.90 0.36 -19.59
N THR A 208 5.69 1.64 -19.87
CA THR A 208 5.83 2.23 -21.19
C THR A 208 6.90 3.32 -21.18
N GLY A 209 7.76 3.32 -22.20
CA GLY A 209 8.83 4.31 -22.34
C GLY A 209 9.82 4.34 -21.16
N GLY A 210 9.94 3.24 -20.42
CA GLY A 210 10.83 3.14 -19.26
C GLY A 210 10.45 4.01 -18.06
N THR A 211 9.31 4.70 -18.10
CA THR A 211 8.94 5.69 -17.06
C THR A 211 7.50 5.60 -16.57
N ILE A 212 6.56 5.29 -17.44
CA ILE A 212 5.13 5.27 -17.12
C ILE A 212 4.75 3.86 -16.68
N ILE A 213 4.41 3.73 -15.39
CA ILE A 213 3.91 2.47 -14.83
C ILE A 213 2.39 2.57 -14.72
N SER A 214 1.69 1.59 -15.26
CA SER A 214 0.25 1.53 -15.25
C SER A 214 -0.24 0.14 -14.81
N THR A 215 -1.44 0.12 -14.22
CA THR A 215 -2.09 -1.14 -13.84
C THR A 215 -3.44 -1.22 -14.54
N THR A 216 -3.68 -2.32 -15.23
CA THR A 216 -4.96 -2.60 -15.89
C THR A 216 -5.62 -3.83 -15.29
N THR A 217 -6.95 -3.82 -15.27
CA THR A 217 -7.75 -4.97 -14.83
C THR A 217 -8.20 -5.76 -16.05
N THR A 218 -7.97 -7.05 -16.03
CA THR A 218 -8.35 -7.96 -17.13
C THR A 218 -8.96 -9.26 -16.59
N THR A 219 -9.58 -10.02 -17.47
CA THR A 219 -10.05 -11.38 -17.18
C THR A 219 -9.20 -12.36 -17.98
N GLY A 220 -8.78 -13.45 -17.36
CA GLY A 220 -8.00 -14.47 -18.05
C GLY A 220 -7.67 -15.66 -17.17
N SER A 221 -6.93 -16.62 -17.72
CA SER A 221 -6.49 -17.81 -16.96
C SER A 221 -5.56 -17.42 -15.81
N CYS A 222 -5.75 -18.07 -14.67
CA CYS A 222 -4.88 -17.98 -13.51
C CYS A 222 -4.41 -19.38 -13.13
N PRO A 223 -3.09 -19.62 -12.96
CA PRO A 223 -2.54 -20.93 -12.66
C PRO A 223 -2.95 -21.45 -11.27
#